data_35efcf672ddbe2a30de1ec64bfc9390f
#
_entry.id   35efcf672ddbe2a30de1ec64bfc9390f
#
_cell.length_a   1.000
_cell.length_b   1.000
_cell.length_c   1.000
_cell.angle_alpha   90.00
_cell.angle_beta   90.00
_cell.angle_gamma   90.00
#
_symmetry.space_group_name_H-M   'P 1'
#
loop_
_entity.id
_entity.type
_entity.pdbx_description
1 polymer ?
#
loop_
_entity_poly.entity_id
_entity_poly.type
_entity_poly.pdbx_seq_one_letter_code
_entity_poly.pdbx_strand_id
1 'polypeptide(L)'
;VDPLPKPDIILTHESDLDGFVAGLLLQRLARHLFKTEVRLEAYNYHGWKLREPREKSAWVCDLCFEPRLDKPDWVIVDHHATEARPKNAVMIHDLTKSAGLLCYQLCKQQGLGSPDLDRLVRLNDVADLFLEDDRDFIPANDYANLVKTYGFWNLHALTGGRLEALLDHPLLEVMAVKRRIEDPIGLEWSRRNVLPLSATVGYVDTVVGNNNAIVHQLLEQGATPYPVLLTLFRKANSAVVASFRSRNGEALKVAEQFQGGGHANASGATLPRSVKNIPDALDYLRSILNPAPRKEAINSLESLFDGLEIKK
;
A
#
# COMPACT_ATOMS: atom_id res chain seq x y z
N VAL A 1 12.35 21.88 -16.31
CA VAL A 1 12.69 20.45 -16.12
C VAL A 1 13.41 20.03 -17.40
N ASP A 2 14.62 19.47 -17.26
CA ASP A 2 15.32 18.87 -18.39
C ASP A 2 14.41 17.87 -19.12
N PRO A 3 14.54 17.69 -20.43
CA PRO A 3 13.68 16.79 -21.17
C PRO A 3 13.79 15.37 -20.59
N LEU A 4 12.65 14.80 -20.19
CA LEU A 4 12.60 13.44 -19.66
C LEU A 4 13.13 12.45 -20.72
N PRO A 5 13.94 11.45 -20.33
CA PRO A 5 14.41 10.42 -21.25
C PRO A 5 13.23 9.58 -21.75
N LYS A 6 13.32 9.10 -23.02
CA LYS A 6 12.29 8.22 -23.58
C LYS A 6 12.32 6.87 -22.86
N PRO A 7 11.20 6.42 -22.27
CA PRO A 7 11.17 5.14 -21.60
C PRO A 7 10.96 3.97 -22.58
N ASP A 8 11.59 2.84 -22.31
CA ASP A 8 11.30 1.55 -22.93
C ASP A 8 10.02 0.93 -22.33
N ILE A 9 9.76 1.24 -21.07
CA ILE A 9 8.64 0.70 -20.28
C ILE A 9 8.18 1.70 -19.22
N ILE A 10 6.91 1.58 -18.83
CA ILE A 10 6.34 2.24 -17.66
C ILE A 10 5.97 1.17 -16.65
N LEU A 11 6.37 1.35 -15.40
CA LEU A 11 6.18 0.44 -14.29
C LEU A 11 5.37 1.14 -13.20
N THR A 12 4.29 0.50 -12.73
CA THR A 12 3.39 1.10 -11.75
C THR A 12 2.90 0.08 -10.72
N HIS A 13 2.27 0.56 -9.66
CA HIS A 13 1.61 -0.27 -8.67
C HIS A 13 0.26 -0.80 -9.21
N GLU A 14 -0.07 -2.07 -8.91
CA GLU A 14 -1.25 -2.76 -9.44
C GLU A 14 -2.47 -2.69 -8.52
N SER A 15 -2.25 -2.44 -7.23
CA SER A 15 -3.23 -2.84 -6.21
C SER A 15 -4.22 -1.74 -5.81
N ASP A 16 -4.07 -0.52 -6.31
CA ASP A 16 -4.89 0.64 -5.93
C ASP A 16 -5.12 1.64 -7.07
N LEU A 17 -5.88 2.66 -6.73
CA LEU A 17 -6.25 3.71 -7.68
C LEU A 17 -5.05 4.58 -8.07
N ASP A 18 -4.12 4.84 -7.14
CA ASP A 18 -3.00 5.72 -7.39
C ASP A 18 -2.07 5.14 -8.44
N GLY A 19 -1.68 3.89 -8.30
CA GLY A 19 -0.89 3.21 -9.33
C GLY A 19 -1.61 3.13 -10.69
N PHE A 20 -2.94 2.95 -10.68
CA PHE A 20 -3.74 2.94 -11.92
C PHE A 20 -3.71 4.31 -12.62
N VAL A 21 -3.97 5.38 -11.88
CA VAL A 21 -3.98 6.76 -12.40
C VAL A 21 -2.58 7.19 -12.84
N ALA A 22 -1.57 6.98 -11.99
CA ALA A 22 -0.18 7.34 -12.26
C ALA A 22 0.37 6.64 -13.52
N GLY A 23 0.17 5.34 -13.63
CA GLY A 23 0.65 4.55 -14.76
C GLY A 23 0.06 5.01 -16.09
N LEU A 24 -1.26 5.24 -16.15
CA LEU A 24 -1.94 5.69 -17.37
C LEU A 24 -1.59 7.15 -17.73
N LEU A 25 -1.37 8.01 -16.73
CA LEU A 25 -0.90 9.37 -16.97
C LEU A 25 0.51 9.39 -17.57
N LEU A 26 1.43 8.60 -17.04
CA LEU A 26 2.77 8.47 -17.61
C LEU A 26 2.74 7.87 -19.02
N GLN A 27 1.86 6.89 -19.28
CA GLN A 27 1.71 6.34 -20.64
C GLN A 27 1.19 7.40 -21.61
N ARG A 28 0.21 8.22 -21.19
CA ARG A 28 -0.29 9.36 -21.96
C ARG A 28 0.82 10.39 -22.23
N LEU A 29 1.61 10.71 -21.22
CA LEU A 29 2.73 11.64 -21.33
C LEU A 29 3.79 11.13 -22.31
N ALA A 30 4.20 9.88 -22.18
CA ALA A 30 5.18 9.27 -23.08
C ALA A 30 4.70 9.26 -24.54
N ARG A 31 3.42 8.89 -24.76
CA ARG A 31 2.80 8.96 -26.10
C ARG A 31 2.83 10.38 -26.68
N HIS A 32 2.55 11.39 -25.84
CA HIS A 32 2.58 12.77 -26.28
C HIS A 32 4.00 13.24 -26.65
N LEU A 33 4.98 12.98 -25.79
CA LEU A 33 6.37 13.44 -25.98
C LEU A 33 7.08 12.71 -27.13
N PHE A 34 6.91 11.40 -27.21
CA PHE A 34 7.71 10.55 -28.10
C PHE A 34 6.94 10.00 -29.31
N LYS A 35 5.63 10.27 -29.39
CA LYS A 35 4.73 9.78 -30.45
C LYS A 35 4.78 8.25 -30.64
N THR A 36 4.99 7.53 -29.55
CA THR A 36 5.14 6.07 -29.53
C THR A 36 4.34 5.50 -28.37
N GLU A 37 3.70 4.36 -28.60
CA GLU A 37 3.12 3.60 -27.49
C GLU A 37 4.23 2.98 -26.66
N VAL A 38 4.14 3.18 -25.36
CA VAL A 38 5.08 2.59 -24.38
C VAL A 38 4.34 1.52 -23.60
N ARG A 39 4.97 0.37 -23.45
CA ARG A 39 4.42 -0.74 -22.68
C ARG A 39 4.24 -0.32 -21.21
N LEU A 40 3.07 -0.62 -20.65
CA LEU A 40 2.75 -0.47 -19.24
C LEU A 40 2.75 -1.84 -18.57
N GLU A 41 3.42 -1.95 -17.44
CA GLU A 41 3.35 -3.10 -16.56
C GLU A 41 3.00 -2.64 -15.14
N ALA A 42 2.06 -3.33 -14.52
CA ALA A 42 1.65 -3.07 -13.14
C ALA A 42 2.03 -4.25 -12.24
N TYR A 43 2.50 -3.94 -11.05
CA TYR A 43 3.00 -4.93 -10.09
C TYR A 43 2.39 -4.73 -8.72
N ASN A 44 1.95 -5.81 -8.09
CA ASN A 44 1.80 -5.80 -6.64
C ASN A 44 3.19 -5.85 -5.97
N TYR A 45 3.24 -5.46 -4.70
CA TYR A 45 4.49 -5.36 -3.96
C TYR A 45 5.38 -6.62 -3.99
N HIS A 46 4.77 -7.81 -3.93
CA HIS A 46 5.52 -9.07 -4.00
C HIS A 46 6.13 -9.30 -5.39
N GLY A 47 5.33 -9.12 -6.43
CA GLY A 47 5.80 -9.24 -7.82
C GLY A 47 6.90 -8.21 -8.12
N TRP A 48 6.75 -6.99 -7.60
CA TRP A 48 7.75 -5.94 -7.73
C TRP A 48 9.09 -6.31 -7.11
N LYS A 49 9.10 -6.85 -5.89
CA LYS A 49 10.34 -7.31 -5.24
C LYS A 49 11.07 -8.40 -6.01
N LEU A 50 10.33 -9.25 -6.73
CA LEU A 50 10.92 -10.36 -7.52
C LEU A 50 11.34 -9.94 -8.92
N ARG A 51 10.87 -8.79 -9.40
CA ARG A 51 11.20 -8.28 -10.73
C ARG A 51 12.63 -7.77 -10.77
N GLU A 52 13.41 -8.28 -11.72
CA GLU A 52 14.73 -7.73 -12.03
C GLU A 52 14.57 -6.61 -13.08
N PRO A 53 14.94 -5.36 -12.77
CA PRO A 53 14.90 -4.27 -13.73
C PRO A 53 16.05 -4.42 -14.73
N ARG A 54 15.75 -4.79 -15.98
CA ARG A 54 16.74 -5.03 -17.04
C ARG A 54 16.72 -3.97 -18.15
N GLU A 55 15.74 -3.10 -18.13
CA GLU A 55 15.55 -2.08 -19.14
C GLU A 55 16.66 -1.02 -19.09
N LYS A 56 16.97 -0.45 -20.27
CA LYS A 56 17.93 0.65 -20.36
C LYS A 56 17.31 1.93 -19.81
N SER A 57 16.05 2.19 -20.16
CA SER A 57 15.29 3.36 -19.72
C SER A 57 13.91 2.93 -19.22
N ALA A 58 13.45 3.48 -18.09
CA ALA A 58 12.13 3.20 -17.56
C ALA A 58 11.56 4.41 -16.81
N TRP A 59 10.23 4.53 -16.84
CA TRP A 59 9.51 5.39 -15.93
C TRP A 59 8.79 4.53 -14.89
N VAL A 60 9.00 4.83 -13.61
CA VAL A 60 8.45 4.10 -12.47
C VAL A 60 7.57 5.05 -11.68
N CYS A 61 6.34 4.64 -11.35
CA CYS A 61 5.47 5.47 -10.52
C CYS A 61 4.77 4.62 -9.46
N ASP A 62 4.53 5.24 -8.30
CA ASP A 62 3.86 4.65 -7.16
C ASP A 62 4.48 3.32 -6.70
N LEU A 63 5.79 3.24 -6.80
CA LEU A 63 6.62 2.13 -6.35
C LEU A 63 7.84 2.71 -5.65
N CYS A 64 7.98 2.40 -4.37
CA CYS A 64 9.02 2.95 -3.51
C CYS A 64 10.41 2.81 -4.13
N PHE A 65 11.20 3.89 -4.04
CA PHE A 65 12.57 3.87 -4.55
C PHE A 65 13.42 2.80 -3.86
N GLU A 66 14.13 2.02 -4.67
CA GLU A 66 15.11 1.04 -4.23
C GLU A 66 16.44 1.25 -4.98
N PRO A 67 17.61 0.94 -4.39
CA PRO A 67 18.91 1.17 -5.04
C PRO A 67 19.06 0.51 -6.42
N ARG A 68 18.34 -0.60 -6.70
CA ARG A 68 18.34 -1.27 -8.00
C ARG A 68 17.70 -0.44 -9.13
N LEU A 69 16.97 0.64 -8.78
CA LEU A 69 16.32 1.55 -9.72
C LEU A 69 17.20 2.77 -10.03
N ASP A 70 18.34 2.93 -9.32
CA ASP A 70 19.25 4.05 -9.53
C ASP A 70 20.10 3.87 -10.80
N LYS A 71 19.48 4.05 -11.94
CA LYS A 71 20.10 3.90 -13.25
C LYS A 71 19.99 5.18 -14.07
N PRO A 72 20.94 5.48 -14.95
CA PRO A 72 20.79 6.53 -15.95
C PRO A 72 19.52 6.31 -16.79
N ASP A 73 18.90 7.38 -17.25
CA ASP A 73 17.67 7.39 -18.06
C ASP A 73 16.44 6.74 -17.38
N TRP A 74 16.49 6.54 -16.05
CA TRP A 74 15.34 6.14 -15.26
C TRP A 74 14.69 7.37 -14.59
N VAL A 75 13.36 7.40 -14.59
CA VAL A 75 12.56 8.43 -13.91
C VAL A 75 11.67 7.76 -12.90
N ILE A 76 11.69 8.25 -11.67
CA ILE A 76 10.90 7.71 -10.55
C ILE A 76 9.98 8.81 -10.06
N VAL A 77 8.68 8.56 -10.09
CA VAL A 77 7.64 9.46 -9.58
C VAL A 77 6.95 8.76 -8.42
N ASP A 78 7.25 9.19 -7.20
CA ASP A 78 6.82 8.47 -6.00
C ASP A 78 6.53 9.42 -4.84
N HIS A 79 5.74 8.96 -3.88
CA HIS A 79 5.39 9.71 -2.69
C HIS A 79 5.60 8.93 -1.38
N HIS A 80 6.10 7.70 -1.45
CA HIS A 80 6.37 6.90 -0.26
C HIS A 80 7.53 7.47 0.58
N ALA A 81 7.44 7.30 1.89
CA ALA A 81 8.50 7.73 2.79
C ALA A 81 9.82 7.01 2.49
N THR A 82 10.85 7.77 2.15
CA THR A 82 12.20 7.27 1.91
C THR A 82 13.24 8.34 2.16
N GLU A 83 14.34 7.97 2.82
CA GLU A 83 15.51 8.82 2.97
C GLU A 83 16.50 8.64 1.80
N ALA A 84 16.36 7.55 1.07
CA ALA A 84 17.23 7.23 -0.05
C ALA A 84 17.04 8.24 -1.20
N ARG A 85 18.15 8.60 -1.85
CA ARG A 85 18.16 9.49 -3.01
C ARG A 85 18.99 8.84 -4.13
N PRO A 86 18.47 8.82 -5.36
CA PRO A 86 19.23 8.33 -6.49
C PRO A 86 20.41 9.24 -6.81
N LYS A 87 21.46 8.67 -7.37
CA LYS A 87 22.62 9.38 -7.91
C LYS A 87 22.53 9.56 -9.43
N ASN A 88 21.88 8.62 -10.09
CA ASN A 88 21.83 8.51 -11.56
C ASN A 88 20.40 8.71 -12.11
N ALA A 89 19.39 8.17 -11.42
CA ALA A 89 18.00 8.29 -11.83
C ALA A 89 17.43 9.68 -11.48
N VAL A 90 16.47 10.15 -12.28
CA VAL A 90 15.66 11.34 -11.94
C VAL A 90 14.57 10.93 -10.97
N MET A 91 14.45 11.62 -9.84
CA MET A 91 13.40 11.37 -8.86
C MET A 91 12.52 12.59 -8.67
N ILE A 92 11.22 12.40 -8.85
CA ILE A 92 10.16 13.38 -8.57
C ILE A 92 9.40 12.84 -7.37
N HIS A 93 9.56 13.49 -6.22
CA HIS A 93 9.09 12.95 -4.95
C HIS A 93 8.50 14.03 -4.06
N ASP A 94 7.30 13.78 -3.54
CA ASP A 94 6.61 14.67 -2.61
C ASP A 94 5.66 13.85 -1.72
N LEU A 95 5.91 13.82 -0.42
CA LEU A 95 5.13 13.07 0.57
C LEU A 95 3.70 13.64 0.77
N THR A 96 3.43 14.84 0.30
CA THR A 96 2.15 15.52 0.49
C THR A 96 1.17 15.37 -0.66
N LYS A 97 1.55 14.57 -1.66
CA LYS A 97 0.78 14.34 -2.89
C LYS A 97 0.81 12.86 -3.25
N SER A 98 -0.26 12.37 -3.85
CA SER A 98 -0.26 11.04 -4.47
C SER A 98 0.67 10.99 -5.69
N ALA A 99 1.13 9.80 -6.07
CA ALA A 99 1.93 9.64 -7.28
C ALA A 99 1.14 10.01 -8.54
N GLY A 100 -0.18 9.77 -8.56
CA GLY A 100 -1.07 10.22 -9.63
C GLY A 100 -1.10 11.72 -9.78
N LEU A 101 -1.14 12.48 -8.68
CA LEU A 101 -1.09 13.94 -8.75
C LEU A 101 0.28 14.43 -9.28
N LEU A 102 1.38 13.82 -8.85
CA LEU A 102 2.72 14.13 -9.36
C LEU A 102 2.83 13.86 -10.86
N CYS A 103 2.36 12.70 -11.33
CA CYS A 103 2.32 12.36 -12.75
C CYS A 103 1.44 13.33 -13.56
N TYR A 104 0.32 13.76 -12.98
CA TYR A 104 -0.57 14.72 -13.62
C TYR A 104 0.05 16.11 -13.74
N GLN A 105 0.82 16.55 -12.76
CA GLN A 105 1.56 17.82 -12.84
C GLN A 105 2.53 17.81 -14.04
N LEU A 106 3.20 16.68 -14.30
CA LEU A 106 4.02 16.52 -15.51
C LEU A 106 3.18 16.60 -16.79
N CYS A 107 2.02 15.96 -16.82
CA CYS A 107 1.08 16.05 -17.93
C CYS A 107 0.61 17.50 -18.17
N LYS A 108 0.25 18.23 -17.10
CA LYS A 108 -0.18 19.64 -17.20
C LYS A 108 0.90 20.56 -17.78
N GLN A 109 2.17 20.33 -17.41
CA GLN A 109 3.30 21.08 -17.98
C GLN A 109 3.43 20.91 -19.50
N GLN A 110 2.90 19.82 -20.06
CA GLN A 110 2.89 19.52 -21.49
C GLN A 110 1.52 19.80 -22.14
N GLY A 111 0.62 20.52 -21.47
CA GLY A 111 -0.68 20.89 -22.00
C GLY A 111 -1.70 19.74 -22.06
N LEU A 112 -1.49 18.65 -21.32
CA LEU A 112 -2.37 17.48 -21.30
C LEU A 112 -3.42 17.52 -20.18
N GLY A 113 -3.61 18.68 -19.56
CA GLY A 113 -4.65 18.87 -18.54
C GLY A 113 -6.06 18.94 -19.13
N SER A 114 -7.05 18.47 -18.37
CA SER A 114 -8.47 18.65 -18.69
C SER A 114 -9.30 18.70 -17.40
N PRO A 115 -10.53 19.28 -17.43
CA PRO A 115 -11.41 19.29 -16.26
C PRO A 115 -11.72 17.89 -15.71
N ASP A 116 -11.89 16.91 -16.59
CA ASP A 116 -12.14 15.51 -16.19
C ASP A 116 -10.94 14.91 -15.47
N LEU A 117 -9.74 15.14 -15.97
CA LEU A 117 -8.53 14.69 -15.29
C LEU A 117 -8.30 15.45 -13.99
N ASP A 118 -8.57 16.76 -13.92
CA ASP A 118 -8.49 17.53 -12.68
C ASP A 118 -9.40 16.89 -11.61
N ARG A 119 -10.64 16.53 -11.97
CA ARG A 119 -11.59 15.85 -11.07
C ARG A 119 -11.10 14.47 -10.64
N LEU A 120 -10.69 13.64 -11.59
CA LEU A 120 -10.26 12.26 -11.28
C LEU A 120 -9.01 12.24 -10.41
N VAL A 121 -8.01 13.04 -10.76
CA VAL A 121 -6.75 13.11 -10.00
C VAL A 121 -6.99 13.69 -8.60
N ARG A 122 -7.92 14.65 -8.46
CA ARG A 122 -8.36 15.15 -7.16
C ARG A 122 -8.94 14.04 -6.30
N LEU A 123 -9.85 13.22 -6.85
CA LEU A 123 -10.43 12.08 -6.13
C LEU A 123 -9.36 11.04 -5.78
N ASN A 124 -8.43 10.77 -6.68
CA ASN A 124 -7.31 9.89 -6.41
C ASN A 124 -6.48 10.39 -5.22
N ASP A 125 -6.08 11.66 -5.23
CA ASP A 125 -5.25 12.26 -4.18
C ASP A 125 -5.94 12.21 -2.80
N VAL A 126 -7.24 12.51 -2.75
CA VAL A 126 -8.05 12.43 -1.53
C VAL A 126 -8.12 10.99 -0.98
N ALA A 127 -8.30 10.00 -1.86
CA ALA A 127 -8.40 8.60 -1.44
C ALA A 127 -7.06 8.04 -0.96
N ASP A 128 -5.98 8.36 -1.68
CA ASP A 128 -4.67 7.81 -1.45
C ASP A 128 -4.03 8.37 -0.17
N LEU A 129 -4.10 9.68 0.01
CA LEU A 129 -3.65 10.36 1.23
C LEU A 129 -4.62 10.23 2.41
N PHE A 130 -5.75 9.56 2.19
CA PHE A 130 -6.79 9.34 3.19
C PHE A 130 -7.26 10.64 3.86
N LEU A 131 -7.63 11.64 3.06
CA LEU A 131 -8.07 12.97 3.54
C LEU A 131 -9.54 12.91 3.99
N GLU A 132 -9.80 12.35 5.16
CA GLU A 132 -11.14 12.04 5.67
C GLU A 132 -12.05 13.26 5.90
N ASP A 133 -11.47 14.42 6.21
CA ASP A 133 -12.20 15.69 6.38
C ASP A 133 -12.57 16.34 5.04
N ASP A 134 -12.12 15.77 3.92
CA ASP A 134 -12.41 16.32 2.61
C ASP A 134 -13.83 15.95 2.17
N ARG A 135 -14.56 16.92 1.61
CA ARG A 135 -15.92 16.71 1.10
C ARG A 135 -16.02 15.60 0.04
N ASP A 136 -14.93 15.37 -0.69
CA ASP A 136 -14.86 14.37 -1.76
C ASP A 136 -14.36 13.00 -1.25
N PHE A 137 -14.12 12.83 0.06
CA PHE A 137 -13.57 11.60 0.63
C PHE A 137 -14.43 10.36 0.36
N ILE A 138 -15.75 10.47 0.50
CA ILE A 138 -16.66 9.35 0.25
C ILE A 138 -16.63 8.90 -1.21
N PRO A 139 -16.86 9.77 -2.21
CA PRO A 139 -16.74 9.37 -3.61
C PRO A 139 -15.31 8.94 -3.95
N ALA A 140 -14.28 9.56 -3.42
CA ALA A 140 -12.88 9.17 -3.63
C ALA A 140 -12.62 7.71 -3.22
N ASN A 141 -13.14 7.29 -2.07
CA ASN A 141 -13.05 5.90 -1.63
C ASN A 141 -13.83 4.93 -2.51
N ASP A 142 -14.97 5.33 -3.10
CA ASP A 142 -15.69 4.49 -4.04
C ASP A 142 -14.84 4.23 -5.30
N TYR A 143 -14.09 5.23 -5.81
CA TYR A 143 -13.11 5.03 -6.91
C TYR A 143 -11.95 4.11 -6.49
N ALA A 144 -11.37 4.30 -5.30
CA ALA A 144 -10.32 3.42 -4.80
C ALA A 144 -10.79 1.98 -4.65
N ASN A 145 -12.01 1.76 -4.15
CA ASN A 145 -12.62 0.45 -4.02
C ASN A 145 -12.95 -0.20 -5.37
N LEU A 146 -13.24 0.61 -6.39
CA LEU A 146 -13.46 0.13 -7.75
C LEU A 146 -12.22 -0.63 -8.26
N VAL A 147 -11.03 -0.05 -8.15
CA VAL A 147 -9.77 -0.69 -8.56
C VAL A 147 -9.48 -1.94 -7.73
N LYS A 148 -9.65 -1.86 -6.40
CA LYS A 148 -9.45 -3.01 -5.50
C LYS A 148 -10.40 -4.17 -5.80
N THR A 149 -11.65 -3.87 -6.17
CA THR A 149 -12.68 -4.89 -6.42
C THR A 149 -12.52 -5.57 -7.77
N TYR A 150 -12.28 -4.80 -8.81
CA TYR A 150 -12.28 -5.31 -10.19
C TYR A 150 -10.86 -5.59 -10.72
N GLY A 151 -9.84 -5.00 -10.11
CA GLY A 151 -8.44 -5.17 -10.48
C GLY A 151 -8.02 -4.27 -11.64
N PHE A 152 -6.74 -3.91 -11.63
CA PHE A 152 -6.11 -2.98 -12.57
C PHE A 152 -6.43 -3.33 -14.05
N TRP A 153 -6.09 -4.53 -14.47
CA TRP A 153 -6.18 -4.91 -15.89
C TRP A 153 -7.59 -5.08 -16.40
N ASN A 154 -8.52 -5.49 -15.53
CA ASN A 154 -9.94 -5.57 -15.90
C ASN A 154 -10.51 -4.17 -16.13
N LEU A 155 -10.20 -3.21 -15.24
CA LEU A 155 -10.62 -1.83 -15.43
C LEU A 155 -9.92 -1.18 -16.60
N HIS A 156 -8.63 -1.45 -16.82
CA HIS A 156 -7.93 -1.00 -18.02
C HIS A 156 -8.64 -1.47 -19.30
N ALA A 157 -9.04 -2.73 -19.36
CA ALA A 157 -9.78 -3.27 -20.49
C ALA A 157 -11.16 -2.62 -20.66
N LEU A 158 -11.93 -2.47 -19.56
CA LEU A 158 -13.26 -1.86 -19.58
C LEU A 158 -13.24 -0.39 -20.01
N THR A 159 -12.22 0.35 -19.61
CA THR A 159 -12.06 1.77 -19.95
C THR A 159 -11.33 2.00 -21.29
N GLY A 160 -10.81 0.93 -21.89
CA GLY A 160 -9.94 1.04 -23.06
C GLY A 160 -8.66 1.85 -22.78
N GLY A 161 -8.14 1.79 -21.56
CA GLY A 161 -6.97 2.55 -21.12
C GLY A 161 -7.19 4.06 -21.00
N ARG A 162 -8.43 4.54 -20.99
CA ARG A 162 -8.78 5.96 -20.87
C ARG A 162 -9.22 6.28 -19.46
N LEU A 163 -8.48 7.15 -18.78
CA LEU A 163 -8.77 7.55 -17.39
C LEU A 163 -10.13 8.21 -17.24
N GLU A 164 -10.52 9.06 -18.19
CA GLU A 164 -11.77 9.80 -18.15
C GLU A 164 -13.00 8.86 -18.19
N ALA A 165 -12.85 7.66 -18.73
CA ALA A 165 -13.91 6.65 -18.73
C ALA A 165 -14.19 6.02 -17.37
N LEU A 166 -13.36 6.30 -16.34
CA LEU A 166 -13.67 5.97 -14.95
C LEU A 166 -14.68 6.92 -14.33
N LEU A 167 -14.71 8.19 -14.80
CA LEU A 167 -15.64 9.16 -14.27
C LEU A 167 -17.08 8.72 -14.53
N ASP A 168 -17.86 8.73 -13.46
CA ASP A 168 -19.26 8.33 -13.49
C ASP A 168 -19.51 6.93 -14.09
N HIS A 169 -18.51 6.03 -14.02
CA HIS A 169 -18.62 4.66 -14.50
C HIS A 169 -19.72 3.90 -13.73
N PRO A 170 -20.61 3.13 -14.41
CA PRO A 170 -21.74 2.47 -13.75
C PRO A 170 -21.37 1.56 -12.57
N LEU A 171 -20.16 0.99 -12.55
CA LEU A 171 -19.68 0.18 -11.44
C LEU A 171 -19.47 0.99 -10.14
N LEU A 172 -19.42 2.33 -10.18
CA LEU A 172 -19.39 3.18 -8.99
C LEU A 172 -20.70 3.10 -8.19
N GLU A 173 -21.85 2.89 -8.86
CA GLU A 173 -23.10 2.64 -8.17
C GLU A 173 -23.03 1.35 -7.33
N VAL A 174 -22.35 0.33 -7.84
CA VAL A 174 -22.12 -0.91 -7.08
C VAL A 174 -21.26 -0.63 -5.85
N MET A 175 -20.20 0.19 -5.97
CA MET A 175 -19.37 0.57 -4.84
C MET A 175 -20.16 1.36 -3.79
N ALA A 176 -20.98 2.31 -4.21
CA ALA A 176 -21.84 3.08 -3.31
C ALA A 176 -22.85 2.20 -2.56
N VAL A 177 -23.44 1.21 -3.24
CA VAL A 177 -24.38 0.24 -2.63
C VAL A 177 -23.62 -0.65 -1.63
N LYS A 178 -22.48 -1.20 -2.00
CA LYS A 178 -21.63 -2.00 -1.08
C LYS A 178 -21.30 -1.21 0.17
N ARG A 179 -20.77 -0.01 0.04
CA ARG A 179 -20.44 0.88 1.17
C ARG A 179 -21.66 1.12 2.07
N ARG A 180 -22.82 1.43 1.49
CA ARG A 180 -24.04 1.72 2.26
C ARG A 180 -24.59 0.52 3.01
N ILE A 181 -24.44 -0.69 2.47
CA ILE A 181 -25.03 -1.92 3.03
C ILE A 181 -24.00 -2.75 3.78
N GLU A 182 -22.85 -3.03 3.17
CA GLU A 182 -21.87 -3.96 3.73
C GLU A 182 -21.07 -3.33 4.88
N ASP A 183 -20.65 -2.05 4.75
CA ASP A 183 -19.79 -1.44 5.76
C ASP A 183 -20.44 -1.33 7.15
N PRO A 184 -21.70 -0.92 7.31
CA PRO A 184 -22.36 -0.93 8.62
C PRO A 184 -22.48 -2.33 9.24
N ILE A 185 -22.78 -3.34 8.41
CA ILE A 185 -22.87 -4.73 8.87
C ILE A 185 -21.49 -5.23 9.33
N GLY A 186 -20.48 -4.98 8.52
CA GLY A 186 -19.10 -5.37 8.83
C GLY A 186 -18.55 -4.65 10.04
N LEU A 187 -18.85 -3.36 10.22
CA LEU A 187 -18.44 -2.58 11.39
C LEU A 187 -19.05 -3.16 12.68
N GLU A 188 -20.35 -3.45 12.69
CA GLU A 188 -21.04 -3.98 13.85
C GLU A 188 -20.52 -5.39 14.22
N TRP A 189 -20.28 -6.24 13.20
CA TRP A 189 -19.63 -7.52 13.40
C TRP A 189 -18.23 -7.35 14.00
N SER A 190 -17.40 -6.54 13.36
CA SER A 190 -16.00 -6.36 13.74
C SER A 190 -15.85 -5.79 15.13
N ARG A 191 -16.72 -4.85 15.54
CA ARG A 191 -16.73 -4.28 16.90
C ARG A 191 -16.85 -5.35 17.99
N ARG A 192 -17.59 -6.42 17.72
CA ARG A 192 -17.83 -7.53 18.70
C ARG A 192 -16.78 -8.62 18.60
N ASN A 193 -15.99 -8.65 17.55
CA ASN A 193 -15.13 -9.78 17.22
C ASN A 193 -13.64 -9.41 17.07
N VAL A 194 -13.18 -8.34 17.75
CA VAL A 194 -11.75 -8.02 17.80
C VAL A 194 -11.03 -9.01 18.71
N LEU A 195 -10.03 -9.71 18.19
CA LEU A 195 -9.22 -10.66 18.92
C LEU A 195 -7.88 -10.07 19.37
N PRO A 196 -7.44 -10.25 20.62
CA PRO A 196 -6.13 -9.80 21.06
C PRO A 196 -5.02 -10.60 20.39
N LEU A 197 -4.02 -9.91 19.86
CA LEU A 197 -2.76 -10.51 19.40
C LEU A 197 -1.60 -10.18 20.35
N SER A 198 -1.58 -8.96 20.88
CA SER A 198 -0.67 -8.53 21.95
C SER A 198 -1.35 -7.47 22.81
N ALA A 199 -0.62 -6.87 23.74
CA ALA A 199 -1.12 -5.75 24.54
C ALA A 199 -1.48 -4.51 23.70
N THR A 200 -0.89 -4.35 22.51
CA THR A 200 -1.05 -3.17 21.66
C THR A 200 -1.65 -3.46 20.27
N VAL A 201 -1.83 -4.72 19.91
CA VAL A 201 -2.31 -5.11 18.58
C VAL A 201 -3.54 -5.99 18.68
N GLY A 202 -4.62 -5.59 18.01
CA GLY A 202 -5.85 -6.36 17.85
C GLY A 202 -6.01 -6.86 16.41
N TYR A 203 -6.55 -8.06 16.24
CA TYR A 203 -6.97 -8.60 14.94
C TYR A 203 -8.46 -8.37 14.73
N VAL A 204 -8.80 -7.84 13.56
CA VAL A 204 -10.18 -7.62 13.12
C VAL A 204 -10.48 -8.57 11.97
N ASP A 205 -11.44 -9.45 12.17
CA ASP A 205 -11.99 -10.28 11.10
C ASP A 205 -13.18 -9.54 10.47
N THR A 206 -12.93 -8.92 9.32
CA THR A 206 -13.97 -8.20 8.57
C THR A 206 -14.64 -9.16 7.59
N VAL A 207 -15.73 -9.75 8.01
CA VAL A 207 -16.47 -10.74 7.20
C VAL A 207 -17.12 -10.15 5.95
N VAL A 208 -17.43 -8.84 5.99
CA VAL A 208 -18.06 -8.09 4.90
C VAL A 208 -17.72 -6.59 5.02
N GLY A 209 -17.76 -5.88 3.92
CA GLY A 209 -17.49 -4.44 3.85
C GLY A 209 -16.04 -4.08 3.57
N ASN A 210 -15.75 -2.78 3.57
CA ASN A 210 -14.42 -2.27 3.32
C ASN A 210 -13.55 -2.35 4.59
N ASN A 211 -12.60 -3.28 4.61
CA ASN A 211 -11.70 -3.51 5.73
C ASN A 211 -11.01 -2.23 6.23
N ASN A 212 -10.55 -1.38 5.31
CA ASN A 212 -9.83 -0.16 5.67
C ASN A 212 -10.76 0.84 6.37
N ALA A 213 -11.97 1.06 5.82
CA ALA A 213 -12.96 1.96 6.41
C ALA A 213 -13.46 1.47 7.77
N ILE A 214 -13.72 0.16 7.88
CA ILE A 214 -14.17 -0.47 9.13
C ILE A 214 -13.11 -0.35 10.22
N VAL A 215 -11.87 -0.71 9.92
CA VAL A 215 -10.77 -0.63 10.90
C VAL A 215 -10.50 0.81 11.31
N HIS A 216 -10.55 1.75 10.35
CA HIS A 216 -10.42 3.16 10.64
C HIS A 216 -11.51 3.64 11.61
N GLN A 217 -12.78 3.35 11.32
CA GLN A 217 -13.89 3.71 12.21
C GLN A 217 -13.78 3.10 13.61
N LEU A 218 -13.32 1.84 13.73
CA LEU A 218 -13.08 1.22 15.04
C LEU A 218 -12.02 1.97 15.86
N LEU A 219 -10.95 2.40 15.20
CA LEU A 219 -9.87 3.19 15.83
C LEU A 219 -10.38 4.58 16.22
N GLU A 220 -11.12 5.26 15.34
CA GLU A 220 -11.67 6.59 15.56
C GLU A 220 -12.64 6.63 16.75
N GLN A 221 -13.54 5.66 16.79
CA GLN A 221 -14.54 5.54 17.85
C GLN A 221 -13.96 5.05 19.19
N GLY A 222 -12.67 4.72 19.25
CA GLY A 222 -12.06 4.09 20.42
C GLY A 222 -12.78 2.80 20.82
N ALA A 223 -13.32 2.09 19.84
CA ALA A 223 -14.15 0.90 20.05
C ALA A 223 -13.35 -0.31 20.58
N THR A 224 -12.03 -0.20 20.62
CA THR A 224 -11.12 -1.23 21.10
C THR A 224 -9.99 -0.62 21.92
N PRO A 225 -9.36 -1.38 22.84
CA PRO A 225 -8.22 -0.88 23.62
C PRO A 225 -6.90 -0.88 22.84
N TYR A 226 -6.88 -1.37 21.58
CA TYR A 226 -5.67 -1.57 20.81
C TYR A 226 -5.35 -0.35 19.96
N PRO A 227 -4.16 0.29 20.11
CA PRO A 227 -3.74 1.39 19.25
C PRO A 227 -3.45 0.97 17.80
N VAL A 228 -3.17 -0.33 17.57
CA VAL A 228 -3.00 -0.90 16.25
C VAL A 228 -4.02 -1.98 16.01
N LEU A 229 -4.74 -1.89 14.91
CA LEU A 229 -5.62 -2.95 14.42
C LEU A 229 -5.06 -3.52 13.12
N LEU A 230 -5.18 -4.84 12.97
CA LEU A 230 -4.79 -5.51 11.74
C LEU A 230 -5.92 -6.36 11.18
N THR A 231 -5.94 -6.46 9.86
CA THR A 231 -6.75 -7.42 9.11
C THR A 231 -5.85 -8.38 8.34
N LEU A 232 -6.33 -9.58 8.10
CA LEU A 232 -5.64 -10.60 7.31
C LEU A 232 -6.44 -10.93 6.06
N PHE A 233 -5.75 -11.08 4.95
CA PHE A 233 -6.37 -11.56 3.72
C PHE A 233 -5.42 -12.47 2.95
N ARG A 234 -6.00 -13.45 2.27
CA ARG A 234 -5.28 -14.42 1.46
C ARG A 234 -5.36 -14.00 0.00
N LYS A 235 -4.21 -13.87 -0.65
CA LYS A 235 -4.12 -13.64 -2.10
C LYS A 235 -4.34 -14.92 -2.89
N ALA A 236 -4.63 -14.78 -4.19
CA ALA A 236 -4.83 -15.93 -5.10
C ALA A 236 -3.63 -16.88 -5.13
N ASN A 237 -2.41 -16.39 -4.95
CA ASN A 237 -1.17 -17.19 -4.85
C ASN A 237 -0.95 -17.84 -3.48
N SER A 238 -1.97 -17.89 -2.66
CA SER A 238 -1.95 -18.42 -1.28
C SER A 238 -1.08 -17.65 -0.28
N ALA A 239 -0.50 -16.51 -0.64
CA ALA A 239 0.20 -15.65 0.32
C ALA A 239 -0.82 -15.00 1.27
N VAL A 240 -0.49 -14.97 2.55
CA VAL A 240 -1.27 -14.22 3.54
C VAL A 240 -0.64 -12.85 3.74
N VAL A 241 -1.46 -11.83 3.68
CA VAL A 241 -1.04 -10.43 3.88
C VAL A 241 -1.71 -9.90 5.14
N ALA A 242 -0.92 -9.28 5.99
CA ALA A 242 -1.37 -8.51 7.14
C ALA A 242 -1.40 -7.02 6.79
N SER A 243 -2.54 -6.37 7.00
CA SER A 243 -2.69 -4.92 6.83
C SER A 243 -2.87 -4.29 8.21
N PHE A 244 -2.01 -3.36 8.55
CA PHE A 244 -1.96 -2.69 9.85
C PHE A 244 -2.48 -1.25 9.73
N ARG A 245 -3.26 -0.83 10.70
CA ARG A 245 -3.78 0.54 10.83
C ARG A 245 -3.60 1.05 12.25
N SER A 246 -3.28 2.33 12.37
CA SER A 246 -3.21 3.06 13.64
C SER A 246 -3.59 4.52 13.43
N ARG A 247 -3.72 5.29 14.50
CA ARG A 247 -3.98 6.74 14.42
C ARG A 247 -2.72 7.59 14.65
N ASN A 248 -1.76 7.07 15.40
CA ASN A 248 -0.63 7.84 15.90
C ASN A 248 0.73 7.34 15.39
N GLY A 249 0.75 6.65 14.24
CA GLY A 249 1.98 6.25 13.56
C GLY A 249 2.57 4.90 13.99
N GLU A 250 1.84 4.11 14.80
CA GLU A 250 2.35 2.83 15.30
C GLU A 250 2.32 1.71 14.25
N ALA A 251 1.46 1.81 13.23
CA ALA A 251 1.25 0.74 12.25
C ALA A 251 2.53 0.35 11.51
N LEU A 252 3.32 1.34 11.08
CA LEU A 252 4.59 1.10 10.38
C LEU A 252 5.57 0.31 11.26
N LYS A 253 5.75 0.72 12.52
CA LYS A 253 6.65 0.06 13.47
C LYS A 253 6.29 -1.39 13.73
N VAL A 254 4.98 -1.70 13.70
CA VAL A 254 4.50 -3.08 13.82
C VAL A 254 4.77 -3.85 12.53
N ALA A 255 4.48 -3.28 11.36
CA ALA A 255 4.70 -3.91 10.08
C ALA A 255 6.18 -4.24 9.81
N GLU A 256 7.10 -3.37 10.23
CA GLU A 256 8.56 -3.57 10.11
C GLU A 256 9.05 -4.83 10.82
N GLN A 257 8.41 -5.25 11.94
CA GLN A 257 8.73 -6.52 12.63
C GLN A 257 8.50 -7.74 11.74
N PHE A 258 7.67 -7.58 10.70
CA PHE A 258 7.32 -8.60 9.71
C PHE A 258 7.94 -8.32 8.34
N GLN A 259 9.00 -7.50 8.29
CA GLN A 259 9.65 -7.06 7.03
C GLN A 259 8.67 -6.37 6.07
N GLY A 260 7.65 -5.74 6.63
CA GLY A 260 6.65 -4.96 5.92
C GLY A 260 7.07 -3.51 5.73
N GLY A 261 6.15 -2.70 5.23
CA GLY A 261 6.34 -1.27 5.00
C GLY A 261 5.02 -0.57 4.69
N GLY A 262 5.09 0.71 4.35
CA GLY A 262 3.96 1.57 4.04
C GLY A 262 4.07 2.92 4.74
N HIS A 263 2.93 3.50 5.07
CA HIS A 263 2.84 4.78 5.78
C HIS A 263 2.73 4.58 7.30
N ALA A 264 3.00 5.62 8.07
CA ALA A 264 2.98 5.58 9.53
C ALA A 264 1.69 4.98 10.11
N ASN A 265 0.53 5.36 9.56
CA ASN A 265 -0.80 4.91 9.99
C ASN A 265 -1.38 3.76 9.15
N ALA A 266 -0.77 3.41 8.03
CA ALA A 266 -1.29 2.43 7.07
C ALA A 266 -0.15 1.63 6.45
N SER A 267 0.10 0.43 6.97
CA SER A 267 1.22 -0.41 6.57
C SER A 267 0.79 -1.84 6.30
N GLY A 268 1.62 -2.62 5.67
CA GLY A 268 1.33 -4.01 5.39
C GLY A 268 2.56 -4.90 5.37
N ALA A 269 2.36 -6.18 5.58
CA ALA A 269 3.41 -7.19 5.46
C ALA A 269 2.88 -8.45 4.79
N THR A 270 3.67 -9.04 3.91
CA THR A 270 3.40 -10.38 3.39
C THR A 270 4.04 -11.40 4.32
N LEU A 271 3.23 -12.28 4.90
CA LEU A 271 3.71 -13.27 5.84
C LEU A 271 4.52 -14.38 5.13
N PRO A 272 5.40 -15.10 5.87
CA PRO A 272 6.23 -16.14 5.30
C PRO A 272 5.42 -17.24 4.59
N ARG A 273 6.02 -17.88 3.59
CA ARG A 273 5.36 -18.97 2.82
C ARG A 273 4.95 -20.19 3.65
N SER A 274 5.50 -20.35 4.85
CA SER A 274 5.08 -21.37 5.82
C SER A 274 3.69 -21.13 6.39
N VAL A 275 3.24 -19.86 6.40
CA VAL A 275 1.89 -19.47 6.83
C VAL A 275 0.92 -19.72 5.69
N LYS A 276 0.01 -20.70 5.87
CA LYS A 276 -0.89 -21.17 4.80
C LYS A 276 -2.32 -20.67 4.89
N ASN A 277 -2.77 -20.33 6.08
CA ASN A 277 -4.15 -19.96 6.39
C ASN A 277 -4.20 -18.90 7.50
N ILE A 278 -5.37 -18.41 7.80
CA ILE A 278 -5.57 -17.36 8.82
C ILE A 278 -5.21 -17.85 10.24
N PRO A 279 -5.59 -19.05 10.70
CA PRO A 279 -5.13 -19.57 11.99
C PRO A 279 -3.60 -19.59 12.12
N ASP A 280 -2.87 -20.15 11.15
CA ASP A 280 -1.39 -20.15 11.14
C ASP A 280 -0.83 -18.73 11.22
N ALA A 281 -1.49 -17.77 10.53
CA ALA A 281 -1.10 -16.36 10.54
C ALA A 281 -1.25 -15.75 11.93
N LEU A 282 -2.36 -16.02 12.61
CA LEU A 282 -2.61 -15.50 13.96
C LEU A 282 -1.57 -16.04 14.95
N ASP A 283 -1.24 -17.33 14.87
CA ASP A 283 -0.24 -17.94 15.73
C ASP A 283 1.17 -17.40 15.45
N TYR A 284 1.53 -17.24 14.17
CA TYR A 284 2.78 -16.62 13.77
C TYR A 284 2.89 -15.17 14.27
N LEU A 285 1.85 -14.36 14.08
CA LEU A 285 1.82 -12.97 14.52
C LEU A 285 1.94 -12.87 16.05
N ARG A 286 1.21 -13.71 16.79
CA ARG A 286 1.32 -13.75 18.25
C ARG A 286 2.72 -14.09 18.73
N SER A 287 3.40 -15.02 18.09
CA SER A 287 4.75 -15.44 18.47
C SER A 287 5.79 -14.32 18.30
N ILE A 288 5.64 -13.49 17.29
CA ILE A 288 6.54 -12.35 17.03
C ILE A 288 6.19 -11.17 17.94
N LEU A 289 4.89 -10.88 18.11
CA LEU A 289 4.43 -9.73 18.91
C LEU A 289 4.59 -9.96 20.42
N ASN A 290 4.71 -11.21 20.86
CA ASN A 290 4.92 -11.56 22.27
C ASN A 290 6.15 -12.47 22.40
N PRO A 291 7.37 -11.97 22.15
CA PRO A 291 8.56 -12.79 22.27
C PRO A 291 8.69 -13.31 23.71
N ALA A 292 8.93 -14.61 23.83
CA ALA A 292 9.24 -15.18 25.15
C ALA A 292 10.42 -14.41 25.76
N PRO A 293 10.40 -14.12 27.09
CA PRO A 293 11.54 -13.49 27.72
C PRO A 293 12.77 -14.31 27.40
N ARG A 294 13.83 -13.65 26.87
CA ARG A 294 15.11 -14.31 26.70
C ARG A 294 15.47 -14.92 28.04
N LYS A 295 15.56 -16.25 28.11
CA LYS A 295 16.29 -16.90 29.20
C LYS A 295 17.68 -16.29 29.13
N GLU A 296 18.07 -15.50 30.12
CA GLU A 296 19.46 -15.10 30.26
C GLU A 296 20.27 -16.39 30.15
N ALA A 297 21.06 -16.48 29.10
CA ALA A 297 22.00 -17.56 29.00
C ALA A 297 22.88 -17.40 30.23
N ILE A 298 22.88 -18.39 31.09
CA ILE A 298 23.85 -18.53 32.18
C ILE A 298 25.20 -18.73 31.49
N ASN A 299 25.76 -17.65 31.01
CA ASN A 299 27.04 -17.58 30.29
C ASN A 299 28.05 -16.87 31.16
N SER A 300 28.21 -17.32 32.39
CA SER A 300 29.53 -17.21 33.01
C SER A 300 29.85 -18.56 33.67
N LEU A 301 30.92 -19.17 33.23
CA LEU A 301 31.54 -20.29 33.94
C LEU A 301 31.75 -19.97 35.44
N GLU A 302 31.85 -18.71 35.80
CA GLU A 302 31.93 -18.22 37.19
C GLU A 302 30.68 -18.57 38.02
N SER A 303 29.45 -18.49 37.45
CA SER A 303 28.24 -18.85 38.21
C SER A 303 28.09 -20.38 38.45
N LEU A 304 28.81 -21.21 37.72
CA LEU A 304 28.89 -22.66 37.95
C LEU A 304 29.85 -23.03 39.07
N PHE A 305 30.77 -22.14 39.47
CA PHE A 305 31.76 -22.40 40.52
C PHE A 305 31.40 -21.77 41.87
N ASP A 306 30.49 -20.83 41.93
CA ASP A 306 30.05 -20.19 43.19
C ASP A 306 29.31 -21.13 44.18
N GLY A 307 29.04 -22.37 43.77
CA GLY A 307 28.40 -23.40 44.61
C GLY A 307 29.34 -24.53 45.08
N LEU A 308 30.62 -24.52 44.72
CA LEU A 308 31.56 -25.58 45.10
C LEU A 308 32.44 -25.14 46.29
N GLU A 309 31.93 -25.36 47.52
CA GLU A 309 32.77 -25.35 48.73
C GLU A 309 33.76 -26.53 48.64
N ILE A 310 35.01 -26.22 48.40
CA ILE A 310 36.12 -27.19 48.56
C ILE A 310 36.37 -27.34 50.08
N LYS A 311 35.83 -28.39 50.69
CA LYS A 311 36.21 -28.80 52.04
C LYS A 311 37.67 -29.24 51.98
N LYS A 312 38.51 -28.51 52.74
CA LYS A 312 39.86 -28.94 53.07
C LYS A 312 39.84 -29.97 54.17
#